data_de1f847ee4b2c6a1d11c24777a8a0013
#
_entry.id   de1f847ee4b2c6a1d11c24777a8a0013
#
_cell.length_a   1.000
_cell.length_b   1.000
_cell.length_c   1.000
_cell.angle_alpha   90.00
_cell.angle_beta   90.00
_cell.angle_gamma   90.00
#
_symmetry.space_group_name_H-M   'P 1'
#
loop_
_entity.id
_entity.type
_entity.pdbx_description
1 polymer ?
#
loop_
_entity_poly.entity_id
_entity_poly.type
_entity_poly.pdbx_seq_one_letter_code
_entity_poly.pdbx_strand_id
1 'polypeptide(L)'
;MSQMSWTYIADDGARYDVGLFHGDSTGHLLVYCNARIVVIDFSVLASKNYSFFINDELCDLVIEEKDGKFLYGFKVDEVTDTARNRGRRKMLRTEVRQSLLIGFLF
;
A
#
# COMPACT_ATOMS: atom_id res chain seq x y z
N MET A 1 -20.94 -10.43 -1.20
CA MET A 1 -19.52 -10.31 -1.55
C MET A 1 -19.13 -8.84 -1.62
N SER A 2 -18.04 -8.47 -0.97
CA SER A 2 -17.55 -7.10 -1.00
C SER A 2 -16.49 -6.93 -2.08
N GLN A 3 -16.48 -5.75 -2.71
CA GLN A 3 -15.51 -5.40 -3.73
C GLN A 3 -15.01 -3.98 -3.49
N MET A 4 -13.70 -3.81 -3.52
CA MET A 4 -13.05 -2.50 -3.36
C MET A 4 -11.95 -2.34 -4.39
N SER A 5 -11.66 -1.09 -4.74
CA SER A 5 -10.53 -0.79 -5.62
C SER A 5 -9.90 0.54 -5.25
N TRP A 6 -8.60 0.63 -5.48
CA TRP A 6 -7.80 1.84 -5.26
C TRP A 6 -6.86 2.05 -6.45
N THR A 7 -6.53 3.29 -6.71
CA THR A 7 -5.51 3.63 -7.71
C THR A 7 -4.30 4.21 -7.01
N TYR A 8 -3.13 3.64 -7.30
CA TYR A 8 -1.85 4.13 -6.82
C TYR A 8 -1.02 4.62 -8.01
N ILE A 9 -0.50 5.85 -7.91
CA ILE A 9 0.40 6.43 -8.91
C ILE A 9 1.80 6.45 -8.32
N ALA A 10 2.72 5.73 -8.95
CA ALA A 10 4.12 5.68 -8.53
C ALA A 10 4.85 6.98 -8.88
N ASP A 11 6.03 7.17 -8.28
CA ASP A 11 6.86 8.37 -8.49
C ASP A 11 7.27 8.56 -9.95
N ASP A 12 7.39 7.46 -10.71
CA ASP A 12 7.69 7.49 -12.14
C ASP A 12 6.46 7.73 -13.03
N GLY A 13 5.29 7.92 -12.43
CA GLY A 13 4.03 8.11 -13.14
C GLY A 13 3.29 6.82 -13.51
N ALA A 14 3.83 5.65 -13.22
CA ALA A 14 3.16 4.38 -13.50
C ALA A 14 1.90 4.25 -12.65
N ARG A 15 0.82 3.77 -13.26
CA ARG A 15 -0.48 3.61 -12.61
C ARG A 15 -0.69 2.15 -12.22
N TYR A 16 -1.09 1.94 -10.98
CA TYR A 16 -1.44 0.63 -10.45
C TYR A 16 -2.86 0.64 -9.90
N ASP A 17 -3.72 -0.20 -10.46
CA ASP A 17 -5.08 -0.40 -9.98
C ASP A 17 -5.09 -1.63 -9.09
N VAL A 18 -5.33 -1.41 -7.81
CA VAL A 18 -5.40 -2.47 -6.80
C VAL A 18 -6.87 -2.77 -6.52
N GLY A 19 -7.24 -4.03 -6.62
CA GLY A 19 -8.60 -4.44 -6.39
C GLY A 19 -8.70 -5.62 -5.45
N LEU A 20 -9.85 -5.73 -4.78
CA LEU A 20 -10.12 -6.75 -3.78
C LEU A 20 -11.52 -7.31 -3.98
N PHE A 21 -11.63 -8.64 -3.91
CA PHE A 21 -12.90 -9.35 -3.76
C PHE A 21 -12.86 -10.11 -2.45
N HIS A 22 -13.87 -9.95 -1.62
CA HIS A 22 -13.95 -10.62 -0.33
C HIS A 22 -15.34 -11.22 -0.13
N GLY A 23 -15.39 -12.55 0.08
CA GLY A 23 -16.61 -13.24 0.47
C GLY A 23 -16.81 -13.17 1.96
N ASP A 24 -17.73 -12.32 2.41
CA ASP A 24 -17.93 -12.02 3.85
C ASP A 24 -18.31 -13.26 4.64
N SER A 25 -19.06 -14.17 4.03
CA SER A 25 -19.54 -15.40 4.68
C SER A 25 -18.63 -16.60 4.46
N THR A 26 -17.90 -16.64 3.36
CA THR A 26 -17.01 -17.76 3.01
C THR A 26 -15.59 -17.54 3.51
N GLY A 27 -15.17 -16.30 3.70
CA GLY A 27 -13.81 -15.93 4.04
C GLY A 27 -12.84 -15.92 2.85
N HIS A 28 -13.33 -16.14 1.63
CA HIS A 28 -12.48 -16.12 0.44
C HIS A 28 -12.03 -14.70 0.13
N LEU A 29 -10.74 -14.51 -0.11
CA LEU A 29 -10.14 -13.23 -0.44
C LEU A 29 -9.28 -13.35 -1.68
N LEU A 30 -9.46 -12.40 -2.60
CA LEU A 30 -8.62 -12.24 -3.77
C LEU A 30 -8.20 -10.78 -3.87
N VAL A 31 -6.90 -10.51 -3.91
CA VAL A 31 -6.35 -9.18 -4.12
C VAL A 31 -5.50 -9.21 -5.39
N TYR A 32 -5.73 -8.25 -6.26
CA TYR A 32 -4.98 -8.14 -7.51
C TYR A 32 -4.43 -6.73 -7.69
N CYS A 33 -3.33 -6.63 -8.44
CA CYS A 33 -2.75 -5.37 -8.87
C CYS A 33 -2.63 -5.41 -10.39
N ASN A 34 -3.35 -4.52 -11.08
CA ASN A 34 -3.58 -4.59 -12.51
C ASN A 34 -4.16 -5.97 -12.87
N ALA A 35 -3.50 -6.77 -13.68
CA ALA A 35 -3.98 -8.12 -14.04
C ALA A 35 -3.28 -9.24 -13.24
N ARG A 36 -2.54 -8.89 -12.20
CA ARG A 36 -1.75 -9.86 -11.42
C ARG A 36 -2.36 -10.08 -10.03
N ILE A 37 -2.54 -11.33 -9.66
CA ILE A 37 -2.98 -11.69 -8.31
C ILE A 37 -1.80 -11.53 -7.35
N VAL A 38 -2.01 -10.82 -6.24
CA VAL A 38 -0.97 -10.57 -5.22
C VAL A 38 -1.29 -11.24 -3.88
N VAL A 39 -2.56 -11.48 -3.57
CA VAL A 39 -2.98 -12.20 -2.35
C VAL A 39 -4.15 -13.11 -2.67
N ILE A 40 -4.09 -14.34 -2.19
CA ILE A 40 -5.23 -15.26 -2.11
C ILE A 40 -5.29 -15.80 -0.68
N ASP A 41 -6.46 -15.74 -0.06
CA ASP A 41 -6.69 -16.33 1.24
C ASP A 41 -8.10 -16.96 1.25
N PHE A 42 -8.31 -17.96 2.11
CA PHE A 42 -9.56 -18.72 2.13
C PHE A 42 -10.30 -18.67 3.46
N SER A 43 -9.76 -17.94 4.44
CA SER A 43 -10.31 -17.94 5.80
C SER A 43 -10.29 -16.56 6.45
N VAL A 44 -10.64 -15.52 5.68
CA VAL A 44 -10.69 -14.14 6.18
C VAL A 44 -12.09 -13.86 6.74
N LEU A 45 -12.30 -14.29 7.97
CA LEU A 45 -13.59 -14.15 8.69
C LEU A 45 -13.50 -13.16 9.85
N ALA A 46 -12.35 -12.54 10.05
CA ALA A 46 -12.08 -11.53 11.07
C ALA A 46 -11.08 -10.52 10.53
N SER A 47 -10.75 -9.51 11.34
CA SER A 47 -9.75 -8.51 10.97
C SER A 47 -8.41 -9.16 10.63
N LYS A 48 -7.80 -8.74 9.54
CA LYS A 48 -6.51 -9.24 9.09
C LYS A 48 -5.81 -8.22 8.21
N ASN A 49 -4.48 -8.19 8.30
CA ASN A 49 -3.65 -7.28 7.52
C ASN A 49 -2.75 -8.08 6.59
N TYR A 50 -2.47 -7.51 5.43
CA TYR A 50 -1.56 -8.09 4.44
C TYR A 50 -0.57 -7.04 4.01
N SER A 51 0.67 -7.48 3.76
CA SER A 51 1.70 -6.63 3.17
C SER A 51 2.20 -7.29 1.89
N PHE A 52 2.38 -6.51 0.85
CA PHE A 52 2.88 -6.99 -0.43
C PHE A 52 3.61 -5.87 -1.17
N PHE A 53 4.43 -6.25 -2.13
CA PHE A 53 5.17 -5.28 -2.93
C PHE A 53 4.46 -5.02 -4.25
N ILE A 54 4.36 -3.73 -4.62
CA ILE A 54 4.10 -3.27 -5.98
C ILE A 54 5.44 -2.75 -6.48
N ASN A 55 6.11 -3.53 -7.33
CA ASN A 55 7.52 -3.31 -7.67
C ASN A 55 8.38 -3.26 -6.40
N ASP A 56 9.00 -2.12 -6.10
CA ASP A 56 9.83 -1.92 -4.91
C ASP A 56 9.11 -1.20 -3.77
N GLU A 57 7.81 -0.89 -3.92
CA GLU A 57 7.01 -0.25 -2.90
C GLU A 57 6.31 -1.26 -2.01
N LEU A 58 6.55 -1.18 -0.73
CA LEU A 58 5.80 -1.97 0.26
C LEU A 58 4.43 -1.35 0.47
N CYS A 59 3.40 -2.16 0.33
CA CYS A 59 2.01 -1.73 0.48
C CYS A 59 1.32 -2.54 1.57
N ASP A 60 0.41 -1.90 2.28
CA ASP A 60 -0.39 -2.53 3.32
C ASP A 60 -1.85 -2.53 2.94
N LEU A 61 -2.48 -3.69 3.06
CA LEU A 61 -3.91 -3.86 2.96
C LEU A 61 -4.44 -4.21 4.34
N VAL A 62 -5.39 -3.41 4.82
CA VAL A 62 -6.01 -3.59 6.13
C VAL A 62 -7.45 -4.03 5.92
N ILE A 63 -7.82 -5.15 6.50
CA ILE A 63 -9.19 -5.63 6.55
C ILE A 63 -9.62 -5.60 8.00
N GLU A 64 -10.63 -4.78 8.30
CA GLU A 64 -11.13 -4.59 9.66
C GLU A 64 -12.58 -5.06 9.71
N GLU A 65 -12.86 -5.99 10.63
CA GLU A 65 -14.23 -6.42 10.93
C GLU A 65 -14.74 -5.62 12.12
N LYS A 66 -15.93 -5.02 11.97
CA LYS A 66 -16.56 -4.25 13.02
C LYS A 66 -18.08 -4.44 12.94
N ASP A 67 -18.67 -5.00 14.00
CA ASP A 67 -20.10 -5.24 14.11
C ASP A 67 -20.67 -6.04 12.93
N GLY A 68 -19.95 -7.07 12.49
CA GLY A 68 -20.35 -7.94 11.39
C GLY A 68 -20.12 -7.36 9.99
N LYS A 69 -19.51 -6.17 9.90
CA LYS A 69 -19.19 -5.50 8.64
C LYS A 69 -17.68 -5.46 8.44
N PHE A 70 -17.25 -5.50 7.18
CA PHE A 70 -15.83 -5.41 6.84
C PHE A 70 -15.53 -4.06 6.23
N LEU A 71 -14.45 -3.44 6.71
CA LEU A 71 -13.89 -2.20 6.18
C LEU A 71 -12.52 -2.51 5.60
N TYR A 72 -12.17 -1.83 4.52
CA TYR A 72 -10.93 -2.11 3.78
C TYR A 72 -10.14 -0.82 3.62
N GLY A 73 -8.83 -0.89 3.84
CA GLY A 73 -7.91 0.22 3.63
C GLY A 73 -6.65 -0.24 2.90
N PHE A 74 -6.16 0.61 2.03
CA PHE A 74 -4.92 0.39 1.30
C PHE A 74 -4.00 1.60 1.49
N LYS A 75 -2.72 1.35 1.73
CA LYS A 75 -1.73 2.42 1.82
C LYS A 75 -0.36 1.93 1.40
N VAL A 76 0.47 2.87 0.94
CA VAL A 76 1.89 2.63 0.73
C VAL A 76 2.62 2.86 2.04
N ASP A 77 3.48 1.92 2.44
CA ASP A 77 4.29 2.02 3.65
C ASP A 77 5.58 2.80 3.31
N GLU A 78 5.69 4.01 3.83
CA GLU A 78 6.85 4.87 3.64
C GLU A 78 7.80 4.86 4.85
N VAL A 79 7.55 4.03 5.85
CA VAL A 79 8.25 4.02 7.14
C VAL A 79 9.16 2.81 7.31
N THR A 80 8.68 1.62 6.96
CA THR A 80 9.44 0.37 7.11
C THR A 80 10.77 0.46 6.37
N ASP A 81 11.82 -0.15 6.92
CA ASP A 81 13.18 -0.08 6.38
C ASP A 81 13.33 -0.94 5.13
N THR A 82 12.79 -0.47 4.02
CA THR A 82 12.97 -1.03 2.67
C THR A 82 14.03 -0.24 1.91
N ALA A 83 14.59 -0.83 0.87
CA ALA A 83 15.55 -0.13 0.01
C ALA A 83 14.94 1.16 -0.58
N ARG A 84 13.67 1.09 -0.98
CA ARG A 84 12.94 2.25 -1.52
C ARG A 84 12.81 3.35 -0.48
N ASN A 85 12.41 3.00 0.75
CA ASN A 85 12.23 3.98 1.83
C ASN A 85 13.55 4.57 2.30
N ARG A 86 14.63 3.79 2.31
CA ARG A 86 15.98 4.31 2.57
C ARG A 86 16.39 5.34 1.52
N GLY A 87 16.09 5.09 0.25
CA GLY A 87 16.32 6.04 -0.84
C GLY A 87 15.55 7.35 -0.66
N ARG A 88 14.29 7.27 -0.27
CA ARG A 88 13.45 8.45 0.03
C ARG A 88 14.04 9.29 1.14
N ARG A 89 14.42 8.67 2.26
CA ARG A 89 15.02 9.38 3.38
C ARG A 89 16.32 10.09 3.00
N LYS A 90 17.13 9.44 2.18
CA LYS A 90 18.38 10.00 1.69
C LYS A 90 18.14 11.21 0.78
N MET A 91 17.17 11.15 -0.11
CA MET A 91 16.79 12.28 -0.97
C MET A 91 16.29 13.47 -0.16
N LEU A 92 15.43 13.26 0.82
CA LEU A 92 14.92 14.32 1.69
C LEU A 92 16.05 15.03 2.43
N ARG A 93 17.03 14.30 2.95
CA ARG A 93 18.21 14.91 3.60
C ARG A 93 19.02 15.78 2.66
N THR A 94 19.18 15.34 1.42
CA THR A 94 19.91 16.10 0.39
C THR A 94 19.17 17.39 0.06
N GLU A 95 17.87 17.34 -0.14
CA GLU A 95 17.03 18.50 -0.41
C GLU A 95 17.08 19.52 0.73
N VAL A 96 16.99 19.08 1.98
CA VAL A 96 17.09 19.94 3.15
C VAL A 96 18.44 20.64 3.20
N ARG A 97 19.53 19.93 2.95
CA ARG A 97 20.88 20.52 2.91
C ARG A 97 21.01 21.59 1.83
N GLN A 98 20.50 21.33 0.65
CA GLN A 98 20.51 22.30 -0.45
C GLN A 98 19.70 23.54 -0.10
N SER A 99 18.53 23.39 0.50
CA SER A 99 17.69 24.50 0.94
C SER A 99 18.40 25.36 1.98
N LEU A 100 19.09 24.75 2.94
CA LEU A 100 19.85 25.48 3.95
C LEU A 100 21.02 26.26 3.35
N LEU A 101 21.75 25.67 2.39
CA LEU A 101 22.84 26.35 1.70
C LEU A 101 22.35 27.56 0.91
N ILE A 102 21.24 27.44 0.20
CA ILE A 102 20.63 28.56 -0.52
C ILE A 102 20.21 29.66 0.46
N GLY A 103 19.65 29.31 1.62
CA GLY A 103 19.28 30.25 2.66
C GLY A 103 20.45 31.05 3.20
N PHE A 104 21.66 30.50 3.22
CA PHE A 104 22.87 31.20 3.65
C PHE A 104 23.43 32.16 2.61
N LEU A 105 23.10 31.96 1.32
CA LEU A 105 23.58 32.83 0.25
C LEU A 105 22.70 34.06 0.03
N PHE A 106 21.54 34.09 0.61
CA PHE A 106 20.55 35.15 0.53
C PHE A 106 20.24 35.75 1.91
#